data_efe8531f931552fb34b4560d489a0b81
#
_entry.id   efe8531f931552fb34b4560d489a0b81
#
_cell.length_a   1.000
_cell.length_b   1.000
_cell.length_c   1.000
_cell.angle_alpha   90.00
_cell.angle_beta   90.00
_cell.angle_gamma   90.00
#
_symmetry.space_group_name_H-M   'P 1'
#
loop_
_entity.id
_entity.type
_entity.pdbx_description
1 polymer ?
#
loop_
_entity_poly.entity_id
_entity_poly.type
_entity_poly.pdbx_seq_one_letter_code
_entity_poly.pdbx_strand_id
1 'polypeptide(L)'
;FLEAVGVAPFGSATMLFCNAEKVRQARDVGERIVALTKEHVTFRQYMTRENLINGLRYISATGGSTNAVLHLPAIAKVLGVELTLRQFDELQAAVPVVAKFKPSSGYTIYDYHRAGGVAGVLKTIRDYLDQDVRNAYEGCFLREYLDGFDEEIDRDVIHEPSEPLYADGCYAVLFGNLAPKGA
;
A
#
# COMPACT_ATOMS: atom_id res chain seq x y z
N PHE A 1 -0.03 1.05 -3.98
CA PHE A 1 -1.25 1.48 -3.26
C PHE A 1 -2.42 0.54 -3.51
N LEU A 2 -2.77 0.24 -4.79
CA LEU A 2 -3.92 -0.61 -5.13
C LEU A 2 -3.76 -2.06 -4.64
N GLU A 3 -2.55 -2.58 -4.57
CA GLU A 3 -2.27 -3.86 -3.93
C GLU A 3 -2.51 -3.78 -2.42
N ALA A 4 -1.96 -2.75 -1.76
CA ALA A 4 -2.07 -2.58 -0.32
C ALA A 4 -3.52 -2.39 0.17
N VAL A 5 -4.39 -1.79 -0.65
CA VAL A 5 -5.83 -1.66 -0.36
C VAL A 5 -6.66 -2.84 -0.88
N GLY A 6 -6.03 -3.87 -1.42
CA GLY A 6 -6.67 -5.13 -1.77
C GLY A 6 -7.53 -5.12 -3.03
N VAL A 7 -7.34 -4.18 -3.96
CA VAL A 7 -8.10 -4.13 -5.24
C VAL A 7 -7.27 -4.54 -6.45
N ALA A 8 -5.98 -4.77 -6.28
CA ALA A 8 -5.09 -5.35 -7.28
C ALA A 8 -4.37 -6.57 -6.71
N PRO A 9 -4.04 -7.57 -7.53
CA PRO A 9 -3.31 -8.75 -7.06
C PRO A 9 -1.90 -8.38 -6.60
N PHE A 10 -1.42 -9.03 -5.55
CA PHE A 10 -0.07 -8.84 -5.06
C PHE A 10 0.97 -9.16 -6.15
N GLY A 11 2.06 -8.37 -6.15
CA GLY A 11 3.10 -8.42 -7.16
C GLY A 11 2.77 -7.74 -8.49
N SER A 12 1.52 -7.29 -8.71
CA SER A 12 1.08 -6.74 -10.00
C SER A 12 1.85 -5.48 -10.43
N ALA A 13 2.20 -4.61 -9.48
CA ALA A 13 2.90 -3.36 -9.77
C ALA A 13 4.42 -3.53 -9.87
N THR A 14 4.98 -4.56 -9.25
CA THR A 14 6.43 -4.73 -9.06
C THR A 14 7.04 -5.80 -9.97
N MET A 15 6.22 -6.74 -10.44
CA MET A 15 6.63 -7.79 -11.38
C MET A 15 7.02 -7.20 -12.73
N LEU A 16 8.09 -7.71 -13.34
CA LEU A 16 8.49 -7.32 -14.67
C LEU A 16 7.40 -7.62 -15.70
N PHE A 17 7.10 -6.65 -16.53
CA PHE A 17 6.02 -6.72 -17.51
C PHE A 17 6.23 -7.84 -18.56
N CYS A 18 7.48 -8.18 -18.88
CA CYS A 18 7.85 -9.26 -19.81
C CYS A 18 7.81 -10.66 -19.17
N ASN A 19 7.52 -10.78 -17.89
CA ASN A 19 7.44 -12.05 -17.19
C ASN A 19 6.19 -12.85 -17.65
N ALA A 20 6.36 -14.16 -17.92
CA ALA A 20 5.24 -15.03 -18.26
C ALA A 20 4.17 -15.11 -17.15
N GLU A 21 4.57 -14.90 -15.90
CA GLU A 21 3.67 -14.81 -14.75
C GLU A 21 2.75 -13.59 -14.85
N LYS A 22 3.22 -12.47 -15.39
CA LYS A 22 2.39 -11.29 -15.65
C LYS A 22 1.23 -11.59 -16.60
N VAL A 23 1.47 -12.41 -17.60
CA VAL A 23 0.43 -12.84 -18.56
C VAL A 23 -0.60 -13.74 -17.86
N ARG A 24 -0.14 -14.67 -17.00
CA ARG A 24 -1.05 -15.51 -16.19
C ARG A 24 -1.88 -14.66 -15.26
N GLN A 25 -1.25 -13.76 -14.51
CA GLN A 25 -1.95 -12.84 -13.60
C GLN A 25 -2.99 -11.98 -14.32
N ALA A 26 -2.69 -11.49 -15.52
CA ALA A 26 -3.65 -10.72 -16.32
C ALA A 26 -4.90 -11.55 -16.68
N ARG A 27 -4.74 -12.85 -16.97
CA ARG A 27 -5.85 -13.78 -17.18
C ARG A 27 -6.68 -13.97 -15.92
N ASP A 28 -6.01 -14.23 -14.78
CA ASP A 28 -6.65 -14.46 -13.49
C ASP A 28 -7.46 -13.21 -13.05
N VAL A 29 -6.93 -12.00 -13.30
CA VAL A 29 -7.66 -10.74 -13.10
C VAL A 29 -8.94 -10.70 -13.94
N GLY A 30 -8.89 -11.15 -15.21
CA GLY A 30 -10.05 -11.23 -16.08
C GLY A 30 -11.12 -12.20 -15.54
N GLU A 31 -10.71 -13.35 -15.05
CA GLU A 31 -11.62 -14.34 -14.42
C GLU A 31 -12.21 -13.78 -13.12
N ARG A 32 -11.39 -13.16 -12.29
CA ARG A 32 -11.81 -12.58 -11.01
C ARG A 32 -12.81 -11.44 -11.17
N ILE A 33 -12.60 -10.52 -12.11
CA ILE A 33 -13.55 -9.41 -12.33
C ILE A 33 -14.92 -9.90 -12.82
N VAL A 34 -14.97 -10.99 -13.59
CA VAL A 34 -16.22 -11.61 -14.00
C VAL A 34 -16.94 -12.19 -12.79
N ALA A 35 -16.24 -12.86 -11.87
CA ALA A 35 -16.81 -13.38 -10.63
C ALA A 35 -17.36 -12.23 -9.77
N LEU A 36 -16.57 -11.20 -9.51
CA LEU A 36 -16.98 -10.04 -8.72
C LEU A 36 -18.23 -9.35 -9.32
N THR A 37 -18.30 -9.27 -10.66
CA THR A 37 -19.46 -8.68 -11.35
C THR A 37 -20.71 -9.53 -11.13
N LYS A 38 -20.63 -10.86 -11.21
CA LYS A 38 -21.75 -11.79 -10.95
C LYS A 38 -22.21 -11.74 -9.49
N GLU A 39 -21.30 -11.52 -8.57
CA GLU A 39 -21.54 -11.36 -7.14
C GLU A 39 -22.04 -9.94 -6.77
N HIS A 40 -22.17 -9.04 -7.75
CA HIS A 40 -22.53 -7.63 -7.55
C HIS A 40 -21.59 -6.89 -6.60
N VAL A 41 -20.32 -7.27 -6.56
CA VAL A 41 -19.31 -6.65 -5.75
C VAL A 41 -18.85 -5.35 -6.42
N THR A 42 -18.84 -4.26 -5.67
CA THR A 42 -18.42 -2.94 -6.14
C THR A 42 -17.12 -2.50 -5.46
N PHE A 43 -16.34 -1.67 -6.15
CA PHE A 43 -15.13 -1.06 -5.60
C PHE A 43 -15.39 -0.37 -4.25
N ARG A 44 -16.54 0.32 -4.10
CA ARG A 44 -16.92 1.03 -2.87
C ARG A 44 -17.07 0.11 -1.65
N GLN A 45 -17.42 -1.16 -1.85
CA GLN A 45 -17.55 -2.13 -0.74
C GLN A 45 -16.20 -2.54 -0.15
N TYR A 46 -15.13 -2.46 -0.95
CA TYR A 46 -13.78 -2.82 -0.52
C TYR A 46 -12.92 -1.60 -0.17
N MET A 47 -13.14 -0.46 -0.80
CA MET A 47 -12.39 0.76 -0.49
C MET A 47 -13.03 1.47 0.72
N THR A 48 -12.86 0.86 1.89
CA THR A 48 -13.28 1.46 3.17
C THR A 48 -12.28 2.51 3.65
N ARG A 49 -12.64 3.22 4.72
CA ARG A 49 -11.72 4.15 5.39
C ARG A 49 -10.44 3.45 5.88
N GLU A 50 -10.60 2.26 6.46
CA GLU A 50 -9.51 1.45 7.01
C GLU A 50 -8.56 1.00 5.90
N ASN A 51 -9.09 0.52 4.77
CA ASN A 51 -8.29 0.19 3.60
C ASN A 51 -7.53 1.40 3.04
N LEU A 52 -8.18 2.56 2.97
CA LEU A 52 -7.53 3.78 2.51
C LEU A 52 -6.37 4.18 3.44
N ILE A 53 -6.56 4.06 4.76
CA ILE A 53 -5.51 4.33 5.75
C ILE A 53 -4.38 3.30 5.63
N ASN A 54 -4.68 2.02 5.45
CA ASN A 54 -3.66 0.99 5.21
C ASN A 54 -2.82 1.32 3.97
N GLY A 55 -3.47 1.75 2.88
CA GLY A 55 -2.77 2.19 1.68
C GLY A 55 -1.87 3.42 1.91
N LEU A 56 -2.34 4.39 2.71
CA LEU A 56 -1.53 5.55 3.11
C LEU A 56 -0.30 5.11 3.92
N ARG A 57 -0.50 4.25 4.91
CA ARG A 57 0.58 3.71 5.75
C ARG A 57 1.59 2.91 4.94
N TYR A 58 1.13 2.10 4.00
CA TYR A 58 2.01 1.40 3.07
C TYR A 58 2.86 2.36 2.23
N ILE A 59 2.25 3.40 1.65
CA ILE A 59 2.99 4.41 0.87
C ILE A 59 4.02 5.11 1.75
N SER A 60 3.66 5.47 2.98
CA SER A 60 4.60 6.06 3.94
C SER A 60 5.76 5.12 4.25
N ALA A 61 5.47 3.86 4.54
CA ALA A 61 6.48 2.85 4.86
C ALA A 61 7.47 2.55 3.72
N THR A 62 7.14 2.93 2.49
CA THR A 62 7.95 2.69 1.28
C THR A 62 8.55 3.95 0.66
N GLY A 63 8.54 5.07 1.36
CA GLY A 63 9.11 6.32 0.86
C GLY A 63 8.40 6.87 -0.37
N GLY A 64 7.07 6.84 -0.37
CA GLY A 64 6.23 7.11 -1.53
C GLY A 64 6.30 8.54 -2.09
N SER A 65 5.62 8.73 -3.21
CA SER A 65 5.59 10.00 -3.93
C SER A 65 4.70 11.04 -3.26
N THR A 66 5.09 12.33 -3.31
CA THR A 66 4.27 13.47 -2.87
C THR A 66 2.92 13.57 -3.61
N ASN A 67 2.77 12.92 -4.75
CA ASN A 67 1.47 12.79 -5.42
C ASN A 67 0.40 12.12 -4.55
N ALA A 68 0.79 11.30 -3.58
CA ALA A 68 -0.14 10.69 -2.62
C ALA A 68 -0.90 11.74 -1.80
N VAL A 69 -0.23 12.86 -1.45
CA VAL A 69 -0.83 13.97 -0.70
C VAL A 69 -1.98 14.64 -1.48
N LEU A 70 -1.94 14.59 -2.80
CA LEU A 70 -3.01 15.07 -3.66
C LEU A 70 -4.09 14.01 -3.90
N HIS A 71 -3.67 12.79 -4.25
CA HIS A 71 -4.60 11.77 -4.72
C HIS A 71 -5.39 11.10 -3.60
N LEU A 72 -4.77 10.82 -2.44
CA LEU A 72 -5.48 10.12 -1.35
C LEU A 72 -6.62 10.96 -0.75
N PRO A 73 -6.46 12.26 -0.46
CA PRO A 73 -7.60 13.10 -0.05
C PRO A 73 -8.69 13.21 -1.12
N ALA A 74 -8.32 13.20 -2.42
CA ALA A 74 -9.29 13.22 -3.50
C ALA A 74 -10.12 11.91 -3.55
N ILE A 75 -9.46 10.75 -3.41
CA ILE A 75 -10.13 9.44 -3.31
C ILE A 75 -11.02 9.40 -2.07
N ALA A 76 -10.51 9.82 -0.91
CA ALA A 76 -11.26 9.89 0.34
C ALA A 76 -12.55 10.69 0.17
N LYS A 77 -12.47 11.86 -0.45
CA LYS A 77 -13.62 12.72 -0.73
C LYS A 77 -14.70 12.03 -1.58
N VAL A 78 -14.30 11.28 -2.61
CA VAL A 78 -15.25 10.53 -3.47
C VAL A 78 -15.93 9.41 -2.69
N LEU A 79 -15.21 8.80 -1.73
CA LEU A 79 -15.73 7.76 -0.86
C LEU A 79 -16.60 8.30 0.29
N GLY A 80 -16.62 9.62 0.52
CA GLY A 80 -17.26 10.24 1.68
C GLY A 80 -16.47 10.08 2.97
N VAL A 81 -15.17 9.81 2.87
CA VAL A 81 -14.23 9.68 3.99
C VAL A 81 -13.54 11.03 4.19
N GLU A 82 -13.51 11.53 5.42
CA GLU A 82 -12.74 12.72 5.75
C GLU A 82 -11.26 12.35 5.90
N LEU A 83 -10.41 13.01 5.11
CA LEU A 83 -8.95 12.92 5.19
C LEU A 83 -8.35 14.29 4.91
N THR A 84 -8.18 15.08 5.97
CA THR A 84 -7.51 16.39 5.90
C THR A 84 -6.00 16.20 5.79
N LEU A 85 -5.26 17.22 5.34
CA LEU A 85 -3.80 17.16 5.31
C LEU A 85 -3.17 16.98 6.70
N ARG A 86 -3.81 17.47 7.76
CA ARG A 86 -3.36 17.23 9.13
C ARG A 86 -3.49 15.76 9.52
N GLN A 87 -4.65 15.16 9.25
CA GLN A 87 -4.86 13.73 9.48
C GLN A 87 -3.94 12.87 8.62
N PHE A 88 -3.68 13.29 7.36
CA PHE A 88 -2.71 12.62 6.49
C PHE A 88 -1.32 12.61 7.15
N ASP A 89 -0.85 13.76 7.63
CA ASP A 89 0.45 13.92 8.27
C ASP A 89 0.57 13.07 9.54
N GLU A 90 -0.43 13.12 10.41
CA GLU A 90 -0.48 12.31 11.64
C GLU A 90 -0.47 10.79 11.35
N LEU A 91 -1.26 10.35 10.38
CA LEU A 91 -1.39 8.93 10.02
C LEU A 91 -0.11 8.38 9.37
N GLN A 92 0.53 9.16 8.51
CA GLN A 92 1.75 8.75 7.85
C GLN A 92 2.96 8.74 8.78
N ALA A 93 3.04 9.70 9.71
CA ALA A 93 4.13 9.79 10.69
C ALA A 93 4.10 8.64 11.72
N ALA A 94 2.95 7.99 11.89
CA ALA A 94 2.81 6.87 12.82
C ALA A 94 3.45 5.56 12.34
N VAL A 95 3.99 5.51 11.11
CA VAL A 95 4.54 4.29 10.52
C VAL A 95 5.99 4.50 10.08
N PRO A 96 6.92 3.62 10.49
CA PRO A 96 8.31 3.72 10.09
C PRO A 96 8.49 3.47 8.58
N VAL A 97 9.49 4.10 7.98
CA VAL A 97 9.92 3.80 6.60
C VAL A 97 10.82 2.56 6.64
N VAL A 98 10.34 1.46 6.08
CA VAL A 98 11.04 0.17 6.10
C VAL A 98 11.64 -0.21 4.74
N ALA A 99 11.22 0.42 3.65
CA ALA A 99 11.77 0.16 2.33
C ALA A 99 11.86 1.45 1.49
N LYS A 100 12.84 1.49 0.59
CA LYS A 100 12.99 2.54 -0.44
C LYS A 100 13.62 1.92 -1.68
N PHE A 101 13.27 2.46 -2.83
CA PHE A 101 13.83 2.04 -4.11
C PHE A 101 14.15 3.25 -4.99
N LYS A 102 14.84 3.03 -6.09
CA LYS A 102 15.26 4.11 -7.00
C LYS A 102 14.11 5.06 -7.33
N PRO A 103 14.38 6.37 -7.34
CA PRO A 103 15.68 7.04 -7.25
C PRO A 103 16.17 7.30 -5.81
N SER A 104 15.41 6.95 -4.77
CA SER A 104 15.69 7.29 -3.37
C SER A 104 16.59 6.27 -2.65
N SER A 105 16.98 5.18 -3.30
CA SER A 105 17.93 4.17 -2.80
C SER A 105 18.70 3.51 -3.94
N GLY A 106 19.58 2.54 -3.62
CA GLY A 106 20.32 1.75 -4.61
C GLY A 106 19.49 0.66 -5.27
N TYR A 107 18.41 0.22 -4.63
CA TYR A 107 17.57 -0.88 -5.09
C TYR A 107 16.58 -0.46 -6.18
N THR A 108 16.33 -1.37 -7.13
CA THR A 108 15.30 -1.18 -8.15
C THR A 108 13.94 -1.69 -7.64
N ILE A 109 12.86 -1.38 -8.37
CA ILE A 109 11.53 -1.94 -8.07
C ILE A 109 11.51 -3.48 -8.21
N TYR A 110 12.41 -4.03 -9.04
CA TYR A 110 12.54 -5.47 -9.21
C TYR A 110 13.26 -6.13 -8.03
N ASP A 111 14.29 -5.48 -7.48
CA ASP A 111 14.94 -5.95 -6.24
C ASP A 111 13.92 -5.95 -5.10
N TYR A 112 13.10 -4.90 -5.00
CA TYR A 112 11.99 -4.82 -4.06
C TYR A 112 10.96 -5.94 -4.26
N HIS A 113 10.58 -6.25 -5.50
CA HIS A 113 9.69 -7.36 -5.82
C HIS A 113 10.22 -8.69 -5.28
N ARG A 114 11.51 -8.98 -5.53
CA ARG A 114 12.16 -10.20 -5.08
C ARG A 114 12.37 -10.27 -3.56
N ALA A 115 12.42 -9.15 -2.91
CA ALA A 115 12.57 -9.04 -1.46
C ALA A 115 11.27 -9.31 -0.67
N GLY A 116 10.17 -9.63 -1.35
CA GLY A 116 8.84 -9.84 -0.76
C GLY A 116 7.79 -8.81 -1.23
N GLY A 117 8.22 -7.74 -1.91
CA GLY A 117 7.32 -6.77 -2.54
C GLY A 117 6.32 -6.11 -1.58
N VAL A 118 5.13 -5.82 -2.11
CA VAL A 118 4.07 -5.17 -1.33
C VAL A 118 3.61 -6.05 -0.17
N ALA A 119 3.43 -7.35 -0.40
CA ALA A 119 3.00 -8.30 0.64
C ALA A 119 4.02 -8.40 1.77
N GLY A 120 5.33 -8.46 1.45
CA GLY A 120 6.43 -8.46 2.42
C GLY A 120 6.46 -7.21 3.29
N VAL A 121 6.23 -6.01 2.69
CA VAL A 121 6.11 -4.77 3.48
C VAL A 121 4.88 -4.80 4.37
N LEU A 122 3.70 -5.19 3.86
CA LEU A 122 2.49 -5.27 4.67
C LEU A 122 2.65 -6.26 5.83
N LYS A 123 3.32 -7.40 5.61
CA LYS A 123 3.67 -8.36 6.66
C LYS A 123 4.57 -7.74 7.71
N THR A 124 5.58 -6.97 7.28
CA THR A 124 6.57 -6.32 8.14
C THR A 124 5.92 -5.23 9.01
N ILE A 125 5.02 -4.43 8.46
CA ILE A 125 4.34 -3.35 9.20
C ILE A 125 2.96 -3.75 9.72
N ARG A 126 2.65 -5.05 9.84
CA ARG A 126 1.29 -5.54 10.14
C ARG A 126 0.68 -4.94 11.41
N ASP A 127 1.49 -4.66 12.42
CA ASP A 127 1.03 -4.08 13.70
C ASP A 127 0.57 -2.62 13.57
N TYR A 128 0.90 -1.97 12.47
CA TYR A 128 0.46 -0.63 12.11
C TYR A 128 -0.80 -0.62 11.22
N LEU A 129 -1.31 -1.79 10.82
CA LEU A 129 -2.42 -1.93 9.87
C LEU A 129 -3.71 -2.37 10.56
N ASP A 130 -4.84 -1.95 10.01
CA ASP A 130 -6.10 -2.63 10.25
C ASP A 130 -6.12 -3.93 9.44
N GLN A 131 -6.08 -5.05 10.13
CA GLN A 131 -5.98 -6.37 9.52
C GLN A 131 -7.37 -6.98 9.22
N ASP A 132 -8.45 -6.37 9.73
CA ASP A 132 -9.82 -6.83 9.53
C ASP A 132 -10.48 -6.24 8.26
N VAL A 133 -9.67 -5.74 7.34
CA VAL A 133 -10.10 -5.27 6.03
C VAL A 133 -10.09 -6.40 5.01
N ARG A 134 -11.02 -6.36 4.06
CA ARG A 134 -11.11 -7.36 2.99
C ARG A 134 -10.28 -6.96 1.77
N ASN A 135 -9.61 -7.95 1.18
CA ASN A 135 -8.98 -7.86 -0.12
C ASN A 135 -9.98 -8.33 -1.20
N ALA A 136 -10.29 -7.46 -2.15
CA ALA A 136 -11.26 -7.75 -3.20
C ALA A 136 -10.77 -8.83 -4.17
N TYR A 137 -9.47 -8.80 -4.50
CA TYR A 137 -8.88 -9.74 -5.44
C TYR A 137 -8.74 -11.13 -4.79
N GLU A 138 -8.13 -11.21 -3.62
CA GLU A 138 -7.90 -12.49 -2.91
C GLU A 138 -9.20 -13.05 -2.32
N GLY A 139 -10.18 -12.21 -2.00
CA GLY A 139 -11.46 -12.61 -1.42
C GLY A 139 -11.41 -12.93 0.08
N CYS A 140 -10.28 -12.73 0.74
CA CYS A 140 -10.05 -12.99 2.16
C CYS A 140 -9.78 -11.69 2.95
N PHE A 141 -9.68 -11.78 4.27
CA PHE A 141 -9.20 -10.68 5.10
C PHE A 141 -7.68 -10.52 4.98
N LEU A 142 -7.19 -9.28 5.18
CA LEU A 142 -5.76 -8.99 5.14
C LEU A 142 -4.98 -9.88 6.12
N ARG A 143 -5.48 -10.07 7.35
CA ARG A 143 -4.85 -10.97 8.34
C ARG A 143 -4.65 -12.39 7.81
N GLU A 144 -5.67 -12.95 7.16
CA GLU A 144 -5.63 -14.32 6.63
C GLU A 144 -4.56 -14.43 5.53
N TYR A 145 -4.49 -13.45 4.65
CA TYR A 145 -3.46 -13.38 3.64
C TYR A 145 -2.06 -13.27 4.25
N LEU A 146 -1.87 -12.33 5.20
CA LEU A 146 -0.56 -12.13 5.85
C LEU A 146 -0.13 -13.32 6.72
N ASP A 147 -1.07 -14.03 7.35
CA ASP A 147 -0.76 -15.25 8.10
C ASP A 147 -0.32 -16.40 7.19
N GLY A 148 -0.88 -16.48 5.98
CA GLY A 148 -0.48 -17.45 4.95
C GLY A 148 0.75 -17.04 4.14
N PHE A 149 1.26 -15.82 4.29
CA PHE A 149 2.46 -15.36 3.58
C PHE A 149 3.71 -15.98 4.19
N ASP A 150 4.35 -16.89 3.46
CA ASP A 150 5.52 -17.70 3.85
C ASP A 150 6.79 -17.40 3.02
N GLU A 151 6.73 -16.45 2.10
CA GLU A 151 7.90 -16.03 1.32
C GLU A 151 8.96 -15.37 2.23
N GLU A 152 10.22 -15.65 1.94
CA GLU A 152 11.34 -15.02 2.64
C GLU A 152 11.41 -13.54 2.31
N ILE A 153 11.54 -12.71 3.35
CA ILE A 153 11.68 -11.26 3.21
C ILE A 153 13.17 -10.91 3.31
N ASP A 154 13.72 -10.35 2.23
CA ASP A 154 15.09 -9.85 2.20
C ASP A 154 15.18 -8.56 3.06
N ARG A 155 15.87 -8.68 4.21
CA ARG A 155 16.00 -7.61 5.20
C ARG A 155 17.00 -6.52 4.85
N ASP A 156 17.83 -6.73 3.82
CA ASP A 156 18.66 -5.66 3.26
C ASP A 156 17.84 -4.66 2.44
N VAL A 157 16.68 -5.09 1.93
CA VAL A 157 15.77 -4.28 1.10
C VAL A 157 14.53 -3.81 1.88
N ILE A 158 13.94 -4.72 2.70
CA ILE A 158 12.77 -4.44 3.54
C ILE A 158 13.18 -4.60 4.99
N HIS A 159 13.50 -3.50 5.64
CA HIS A 159 14.00 -3.44 7.02
C HIS A 159 12.94 -3.84 8.04
N GLU A 160 13.38 -4.29 9.21
CA GLU A 160 12.48 -4.47 10.36
C GLU A 160 12.03 -3.12 10.94
N PRO A 161 10.82 -3.04 11.52
CA PRO A 161 10.37 -1.82 12.21
C PRO A 161 11.22 -1.43 13.41
N SER A 162 12.00 -2.36 13.97
CA SER A 162 12.99 -2.10 15.05
C SER A 162 14.25 -1.40 14.57
N GLU A 163 14.58 -1.53 13.27
CA GLU A 163 15.73 -0.89 12.61
C GLU A 163 15.30 -0.25 11.29
N PRO A 164 14.40 0.73 11.31
CA PRO A 164 13.83 1.31 10.10
C PRO A 164 14.81 2.26 9.42
N LEU A 165 14.58 2.56 8.14
CA LEU A 165 15.30 3.63 7.44
C LEU A 165 15.01 5.01 8.04
N TYR A 166 13.76 5.24 8.45
CA TYR A 166 13.31 6.42 9.21
C TYR A 166 12.22 6.01 10.18
N ALA A 167 12.22 6.61 11.37
CA ALA A 167 11.32 6.21 12.45
C ALA A 167 9.88 6.72 12.27
N ASP A 168 9.69 7.85 11.56
CA ASP A 168 8.45 8.65 11.57
C ASP A 168 7.99 9.06 10.17
N GLY A 169 7.65 8.08 9.35
CA GLY A 169 7.07 8.32 8.02
C GLY A 169 8.01 8.95 7.00
N CYS A 170 7.48 9.22 5.81
CA CYS A 170 8.27 9.73 4.69
C CYS A 170 7.87 11.14 4.23
N TYR A 171 6.83 11.74 4.81
CA TYR A 171 6.31 13.06 4.46
C TYR A 171 6.44 14.02 5.63
N ALA A 172 6.39 15.32 5.32
CA ALA A 172 6.19 16.38 6.28
C ALA A 172 5.22 17.39 5.67
N VAL A 173 4.06 17.57 6.27
CA VAL A 173 3.10 18.59 5.85
C VAL A 173 3.36 19.86 6.65
N LEU A 174 3.72 20.93 5.95
CA LEU A 174 4.07 22.20 6.57
C LEU A 174 2.85 23.13 6.60
N PHE A 175 2.62 23.75 7.75
CA PHE A 175 1.56 24.73 7.97
C PHE A 175 2.16 26.09 8.35
N GLY A 176 1.61 27.16 7.81
CA GLY A 176 2.08 28.51 8.12
C GLY A 176 1.20 29.60 7.48
N ASN A 177 1.61 30.84 7.65
CA ASN A 177 0.88 32.00 7.10
C ASN A 177 0.84 32.01 5.56
N LEU A 178 1.81 31.41 4.89
CA LEU A 178 1.84 31.28 3.43
C LEU A 178 0.99 30.10 2.94
N ALA A 179 0.88 29.04 3.74
CA ALA A 179 0.11 27.83 3.44
C ALA A 179 -0.74 27.43 4.66
N PRO A 180 -1.78 28.18 5.00
CA PRO A 180 -2.57 27.91 6.21
C PRO A 180 -3.37 26.62 6.12
N LYS A 181 -3.56 26.07 4.93
CA LYS A 181 -4.22 24.78 4.69
C LYS A 181 -3.23 23.62 4.56
N GLY A 182 -1.93 23.88 4.63
CA GLY A 182 -0.85 22.93 4.48
C GLY A 182 -0.21 22.93 3.07
N ALA A 183 1.07 22.56 3.04
CA ALA A 183 1.88 22.33 1.84
C ALA A 183 2.81 21.14 2.06
#